data_10ef5f17ddc45b65f5ae4c44a2abf4d8
#
_entry.id   10ef5f17ddc45b65f5ae4c44a2abf4d8
#
_cell.length_a   1.000
_cell.length_b   1.000
_cell.length_c   1.000
_cell.angle_alpha   90.00
_cell.angle_beta   90.00
_cell.angle_gamma   90.00
#
_symmetry.space_group_name_H-M   'P 1'
#
loop_
_entity.id
_entity.type
_entity.pdbx_description
1 polymer ?
#
loop_
_entity_poly.entity_id
_entity_poly.type
_entity_poly.pdbx_seq_one_letter_code
_entity_poly.pdbx_strand_id
1 'polypeptide(L)'
;MEQRRYLGAGTMSGNFLVAFATFFATVGVADIAFIFAGLTRSNTAKQRFVFASRGVLIASGILLFFAFAGNAILEIFGITLPALRVAGGILLLLIAIDMVFARHSGATGTTSEEEAEGMSRTDISVFPLAMPLLAGAGSISAVILLTTGART
;
A
#
# COMPACT_ATOMS: atom_id res chain seq x y z
N MET A 1 -10.39 -12.39 38.07
CA MET A 1 -9.86 -11.02 37.88
C MET A 1 -8.49 -10.95 37.17
N GLU A 2 -7.88 -12.08 36.88
CA GLU A 2 -6.52 -12.19 36.34
C GLU A 2 -6.43 -12.17 34.79
N GLN A 3 -7.52 -12.52 34.09
CA GLN A 3 -7.54 -12.55 32.61
C GLN A 3 -7.49 -11.16 31.94
N ARG A 4 -7.76 -10.07 32.64
CA ARG A 4 -7.69 -8.71 32.06
C ARG A 4 -6.29 -8.13 31.94
N ARG A 5 -5.30 -8.68 32.65
CA ARG A 5 -3.91 -8.17 32.60
C ARG A 5 -3.10 -8.68 31.40
N TYR A 6 -3.47 -9.83 30.83
CA TYR A 6 -2.77 -10.38 29.66
C TYR A 6 -3.23 -9.75 28.33
N LEU A 7 -4.37 -9.05 28.32
CA LEU A 7 -4.93 -8.41 27.10
C LEU A 7 -4.32 -7.02 26.81
N GLY A 8 -3.66 -6.37 27.77
CA GLY A 8 -3.20 -4.98 27.59
C GLY A 8 -1.83 -4.80 26.97
N ALA A 9 -0.88 -5.67 27.28
CA ALA A 9 0.51 -5.54 26.80
C ALA A 9 0.79 -6.38 25.54
N GLY A 10 0.06 -7.48 25.35
CA GLY A 10 0.14 -8.31 24.15
C GLY A 10 -0.57 -7.73 22.93
N THR A 11 -1.54 -6.86 23.12
CA THR A 11 -2.36 -6.29 22.06
C THR A 11 -1.65 -5.18 21.26
N MET A 12 -0.82 -4.35 21.89
CA MET A 12 -0.12 -3.26 21.16
C MET A 12 0.98 -3.82 20.25
N SER A 13 1.80 -4.73 20.76
CA SER A 13 2.83 -5.39 19.94
C SER A 13 2.21 -6.30 18.86
N GLY A 14 1.10 -7.00 19.19
CA GLY A 14 0.35 -7.80 18.23
C GLY A 14 -0.26 -6.96 17.11
N ASN A 15 -0.88 -5.86 17.46
CA ASN A 15 -1.47 -4.93 16.49
C ASN A 15 -0.40 -4.28 15.60
N PHE A 16 0.75 -3.92 16.15
CA PHE A 16 1.87 -3.41 15.38
C PHE A 16 2.42 -4.43 14.40
N LEU A 17 2.62 -5.67 14.83
CA LEU A 17 3.09 -6.76 13.97
C LEU A 17 2.11 -7.06 12.84
N VAL A 18 0.81 -7.10 13.15
CA VAL A 18 -0.24 -7.30 12.14
C VAL A 18 -0.25 -6.14 11.14
N ALA A 19 -0.21 -4.89 11.62
CA ALA A 19 -0.17 -3.73 10.75
C ALA A 19 1.08 -3.74 9.87
N PHE A 20 2.24 -3.99 10.45
CA PHE A 20 3.50 -4.07 9.71
C PHE A 20 3.47 -5.17 8.64
N ALA A 21 3.05 -6.39 9.02
CA ALA A 21 2.96 -7.51 8.08
C ALA A 21 1.95 -7.23 6.95
N THR A 22 0.81 -6.62 7.28
CA THR A 22 -0.20 -6.23 6.29
C THR A 22 0.38 -5.22 5.30
N PHE A 23 1.02 -4.15 5.78
CA PHE A 23 1.64 -3.16 4.90
C PHE A 23 2.79 -3.76 4.08
N PHE A 24 3.64 -4.55 4.70
CA PHE A 24 4.74 -5.20 3.99
C PHE A 24 4.24 -6.08 2.84
N ALA A 25 3.16 -6.84 3.08
CA ALA A 25 2.55 -7.69 2.06
C ALA A 25 1.80 -6.88 0.98
N THR A 26 1.00 -5.87 1.38
CA THR A 26 0.15 -5.12 0.43
C THR A 26 0.94 -4.13 -0.42
N VAL A 27 2.03 -3.57 0.11
CA VAL A 27 2.92 -2.68 -0.66
C VAL A 27 3.78 -3.47 -1.64
N GLY A 28 4.04 -4.77 -1.38
CA GLY A 28 4.84 -5.60 -2.29
C GLY A 28 6.28 -5.08 -2.43
N VAL A 29 6.98 -4.87 -1.30
CA VAL A 29 8.29 -4.21 -1.26
C VAL A 29 9.30 -4.82 -2.23
N ALA A 30 9.29 -6.14 -2.39
CA ALA A 30 10.20 -6.83 -3.30
C ALA A 30 9.92 -6.47 -4.77
N ASP A 31 8.64 -6.50 -5.17
CA ASP A 31 8.22 -6.21 -6.55
C ASP A 31 8.52 -4.76 -6.91
N ILE A 32 8.21 -3.82 -6.00
CA ILE A 32 8.53 -2.40 -6.19
C ILE A 32 10.03 -2.18 -6.35
N ALA A 33 10.86 -2.89 -5.58
CA ALA A 33 12.31 -2.77 -5.70
C ALA A 33 12.81 -3.21 -7.09
N PHE A 34 12.26 -4.30 -7.65
CA PHE A 34 12.60 -4.76 -9.00
C PHE A 34 12.13 -3.79 -10.08
N ILE A 35 10.87 -3.33 -10.00
CA ILE A 35 10.31 -2.36 -10.95
C ILE A 35 11.11 -1.05 -10.90
N PHE A 36 11.37 -0.52 -9.70
CA PHE A 36 12.15 0.69 -9.51
C PHE A 36 13.57 0.57 -10.07
N ALA A 37 14.24 -0.58 -9.85
CA ALA A 37 15.55 -0.84 -10.41
C ALA A 37 15.52 -0.88 -11.95
N GLY A 38 14.46 -1.42 -12.53
CA GLY A 38 14.21 -1.43 -13.98
C GLY A 38 14.04 -0.02 -14.54
N LEU A 39 13.12 0.76 -13.96
CA LEU A 39 12.78 2.12 -14.39
C LEU A 39 13.94 3.11 -14.24
N THR A 40 14.85 2.87 -13.30
CA THR A 40 15.96 3.79 -13.00
C THR A 40 17.32 3.33 -13.55
N ARG A 41 17.36 2.36 -14.45
CA ARG A 41 18.65 1.82 -14.97
C ARG A 41 19.56 2.89 -15.56
N SER A 42 19.01 3.88 -16.24
CA SER A 42 19.77 4.98 -16.87
C SER A 42 20.09 6.13 -15.93
N ASN A 43 19.53 6.12 -14.70
CA ASN A 43 19.67 7.24 -13.75
C ASN A 43 20.88 7.06 -12.84
N THR A 44 21.46 8.19 -12.42
CA THR A 44 22.55 8.21 -11.43
C THR A 44 22.03 7.83 -10.04
N ALA A 45 22.93 7.35 -9.16
CA ALA A 45 22.56 7.00 -7.78
C ALA A 45 21.89 8.16 -7.02
N LYS A 46 22.31 9.40 -7.26
CA LYS A 46 21.72 10.60 -6.68
C LYS A 46 20.28 10.82 -7.16
N GLN A 47 20.03 10.65 -8.46
CA GLN A 47 18.67 10.76 -9.02
C GLN A 47 17.76 9.66 -8.47
N ARG A 48 18.24 8.42 -8.40
CA ARG A 48 17.50 7.30 -7.80
C ARG A 48 17.08 7.61 -6.37
N PHE A 49 17.99 8.12 -5.55
CA PHE A 49 17.69 8.49 -4.17
C PHE A 49 16.64 9.60 -4.09
N VAL A 50 16.73 10.62 -4.96
CA VAL A 50 15.74 11.71 -5.02
C VAL A 50 14.37 11.17 -5.42
N PHE A 51 14.29 10.33 -6.45
CA PHE A 51 13.02 9.75 -6.88
C PHE A 51 12.40 8.85 -5.81
N ALA A 52 13.20 7.99 -5.18
CA ALA A 52 12.73 7.14 -4.10
C ALA A 52 12.22 7.95 -2.91
N SER A 53 12.98 8.95 -2.44
CA SER A 53 12.59 9.77 -1.28
C SER A 53 11.33 10.59 -1.56
N ARG A 54 11.22 11.21 -2.73
CA ARG A 54 10.01 11.93 -3.13
C ARG A 54 8.81 11.00 -3.25
N GLY A 55 8.98 9.84 -3.92
CA GLY A 55 7.91 8.84 -4.06
C GLY A 55 7.40 8.35 -2.71
N VAL A 56 8.30 8.02 -1.78
CA VAL A 56 7.93 7.60 -0.42
C VAL A 56 7.22 8.72 0.34
N LEU A 57 7.68 9.97 0.25
CA LEU A 57 7.01 11.10 0.92
C LEU A 57 5.60 11.33 0.39
N ILE A 58 5.42 11.29 -0.93
CA ILE A 58 4.10 11.45 -1.55
C ILE A 58 3.18 10.30 -1.18
N ALA A 59 3.65 9.06 -1.29
CA ALA A 59 2.87 7.89 -0.91
C ALA A 59 2.48 7.91 0.57
N SER A 60 3.41 8.28 1.45
CA SER A 60 3.14 8.44 2.88
C SER A 60 2.08 9.51 3.13
N GLY A 61 2.15 10.64 2.43
CA GLY A 61 1.12 11.69 2.51
C GLY A 61 -0.26 11.18 2.09
N ILE A 62 -0.34 10.44 0.99
CA ILE A 62 -1.60 9.83 0.51
C ILE A 62 -2.14 8.84 1.56
N LEU A 63 -1.32 7.93 2.05
CA LEU A 63 -1.73 6.93 3.03
C LEU A 63 -2.16 7.58 4.36
N LEU A 64 -1.44 8.60 4.83
CA LEU A 64 -1.84 9.36 6.00
C LEU A 64 -3.17 10.08 5.80
N PHE A 65 -3.39 10.70 4.63
CA PHE A 65 -4.68 11.28 4.30
C PHE A 65 -5.82 10.25 4.45
N PHE A 66 -5.68 9.07 3.85
CA PHE A 66 -6.68 8.02 3.98
C PHE A 66 -6.77 7.42 5.39
N ALA A 67 -5.69 7.44 6.17
CA ALA A 67 -5.72 7.02 7.57
C ALA A 67 -6.63 7.92 8.43
N PHE A 68 -6.65 9.22 8.16
CA PHE A 68 -7.47 10.17 8.90
C PHE A 68 -8.85 10.37 8.29
N ALA A 69 -8.93 10.51 6.97
CA ALA A 69 -10.15 10.82 6.24
C ALA A 69 -10.95 9.56 5.84
N GLY A 70 -10.37 8.37 5.90
CA GLY A 70 -10.97 7.14 5.37
C GLY A 70 -12.35 6.86 5.94
N ASN A 71 -12.55 7.02 7.25
CA ASN A 71 -13.87 6.80 7.87
C ASN A 71 -14.93 7.78 7.35
N ALA A 72 -14.58 9.07 7.28
CA ALA A 72 -15.48 10.10 6.74
C ALA A 72 -15.82 9.84 5.27
N ILE A 73 -14.85 9.39 4.48
CA ILE A 73 -15.07 9.03 3.09
C ILE A 73 -16.05 7.86 2.99
N LEU A 74 -15.87 6.80 3.80
CA LEU A 74 -16.80 5.67 3.82
C LEU A 74 -18.22 6.08 4.19
N GLU A 75 -18.37 6.96 5.19
CA GLU A 75 -19.68 7.48 5.61
C GLU A 75 -20.36 8.27 4.50
N ILE A 76 -19.65 9.15 3.80
CA ILE A 76 -20.18 9.94 2.68
C ILE A 76 -20.68 9.03 1.55
N PHE A 77 -19.96 7.95 1.25
CA PHE A 77 -20.37 6.99 0.23
C PHE A 77 -21.37 5.93 0.73
N GLY A 78 -21.76 5.95 2.00
CA GLY A 78 -22.64 4.96 2.59
C GLY A 78 -22.04 3.56 2.65
N ILE A 79 -20.71 3.45 2.63
CA ILE A 79 -19.99 2.17 2.66
C ILE A 79 -19.77 1.77 4.12
N THR A 80 -20.30 0.61 4.50
CA THR A 80 -20.08 0.07 5.84
C THR A 80 -18.70 -0.58 5.98
N LEU A 81 -18.14 -0.58 7.18
CA LEU A 81 -16.85 -1.21 7.46
C LEU A 81 -16.83 -2.72 7.12
N PRO A 82 -17.88 -3.52 7.40
CA PRO A 82 -17.94 -4.90 6.93
C PRO A 82 -17.89 -5.04 5.40
N ALA A 83 -18.57 -4.14 4.67
CA ALA A 83 -18.52 -4.16 3.20
C ALA A 83 -17.12 -3.86 2.68
N LEU A 84 -16.43 -2.88 3.27
CA LEU A 84 -15.03 -2.58 2.94
C LEU A 84 -14.10 -3.75 3.26
N ARG A 85 -14.32 -4.46 4.38
CA ARG A 85 -13.52 -5.65 4.75
C ARG A 85 -13.67 -6.76 3.70
N VAL A 86 -14.89 -7.00 3.23
CA VAL A 86 -15.14 -8.01 2.19
C VAL A 86 -14.48 -7.59 0.87
N ALA A 87 -14.72 -6.37 0.42
CA ALA A 87 -14.15 -5.85 -0.82
C ALA A 87 -12.60 -5.81 -0.77
N GLY A 88 -12.04 -5.29 0.32
CA GLY A 88 -10.59 -5.26 0.53
C GLY A 88 -9.99 -6.66 0.62
N GLY A 89 -10.66 -7.60 1.29
CA GLY A 89 -10.26 -9.00 1.34
C GLY A 89 -10.24 -9.67 -0.03
N ILE A 90 -11.23 -9.40 -0.88
CA ILE A 90 -11.28 -9.90 -2.26
C ILE A 90 -10.13 -9.29 -3.08
N LEU A 91 -9.88 -7.98 -2.96
CA LEU A 91 -8.76 -7.33 -3.64
C LEU A 91 -7.42 -7.94 -3.22
N LEU A 92 -7.19 -8.11 -1.92
CA LEU A 92 -5.97 -8.72 -1.40
C LEU A 92 -5.82 -10.18 -1.85
N LEU A 93 -6.93 -10.93 -1.96
CA LEU A 93 -6.92 -12.29 -2.49
C LEU A 93 -6.52 -12.31 -3.97
N LEU A 94 -7.07 -11.40 -4.78
CA LEU A 94 -6.71 -11.29 -6.20
C LEU A 94 -5.22 -10.94 -6.36
N ILE A 95 -4.72 -9.98 -5.57
CA ILE A 95 -3.31 -9.63 -5.51
C ILE A 95 -2.44 -10.84 -5.15
N ALA A 96 -2.84 -11.59 -4.12
CA ALA A 96 -2.11 -12.79 -3.71
C ALA A 96 -2.09 -13.87 -4.79
N ILE A 97 -3.19 -14.06 -5.51
CA ILE A 97 -3.29 -14.99 -6.63
C ILE A 97 -2.33 -14.57 -7.76
N ASP A 98 -2.33 -13.29 -8.12
CA ASP A 98 -1.45 -12.77 -9.16
C ASP A 98 0.03 -12.92 -8.79
N MET A 99 0.39 -12.69 -7.52
CA MET A 99 1.75 -12.93 -7.02
C MET A 99 2.15 -14.42 -7.10
N VAL A 100 1.26 -15.33 -6.72
CA VAL A 100 1.54 -16.78 -6.78
C VAL A 100 1.75 -17.25 -8.22
N PHE A 101 0.96 -16.73 -9.16
CA PHE A 101 1.05 -17.08 -10.57
C PHE A 101 2.04 -16.21 -11.36
N ALA A 102 2.78 -15.31 -10.68
CA ALA A 102 3.71 -14.34 -11.29
C ALA A 102 3.06 -13.55 -12.45
N ARG A 103 1.76 -13.24 -12.33
CA ARG A 103 1.04 -12.45 -13.32
C ARG A 103 1.23 -10.96 -13.01
N HIS A 104 1.70 -10.22 -13.99
CA HIS A 104 1.74 -8.76 -13.91
C HIS A 104 0.35 -8.22 -14.25
N SER A 105 -0.53 -8.13 -13.25
CA SER A 105 -1.83 -7.47 -13.42
C SER A 105 -1.74 -6.06 -12.85
N GLY A 106 -2.48 -5.12 -13.41
CA GLY A 106 -2.57 -3.75 -12.91
C GLY A 106 -3.08 -3.62 -11.47
N ALA A 107 -3.47 -4.73 -10.83
CA ALA A 107 -3.88 -4.75 -9.42
C ALA A 107 -2.69 -4.82 -8.45
N THR A 108 -1.55 -5.38 -8.89
CA THR A 108 -0.36 -5.59 -8.04
C THR A 108 0.79 -4.65 -8.37
N GLY A 109 0.75 -3.99 -9.52
CA GLY A 109 1.83 -3.15 -9.97
C GLY A 109 1.44 -2.34 -11.20
N THR A 110 2.43 -1.86 -11.91
CA THR A 110 2.25 -1.18 -13.19
C THR A 110 1.96 -2.19 -14.29
N THR A 111 1.08 -1.82 -15.21
CA THR A 111 0.94 -2.53 -16.50
C THR A 111 2.17 -2.28 -17.37
N SER A 112 2.37 -3.13 -18.39
CA SER A 112 3.48 -2.94 -19.35
C SER A 112 3.42 -1.57 -20.05
N GLU A 113 2.21 -1.01 -20.24
CA GLU A 113 1.99 0.31 -20.80
C GLU A 113 2.40 1.42 -19.85
N GLU A 114 2.06 1.29 -18.57
CA GLU A 114 2.45 2.23 -17.51
C GLU A 114 3.95 2.20 -17.25
N GLU A 115 4.59 1.04 -17.35
CA GLU A 115 6.05 0.91 -17.30
C GLU A 115 6.73 1.60 -18.48
N ALA A 116 6.22 1.40 -19.69
CA ALA A 116 6.73 2.06 -20.89
C ALA A 116 6.57 3.58 -20.81
N GLU A 117 5.42 4.06 -20.31
CA GLU A 117 5.20 5.48 -20.04
C GLU A 117 6.14 6.01 -18.95
N GLY A 118 6.33 5.26 -17.87
CA GLY A 118 7.25 5.61 -16.79
C GLY A 118 8.69 5.73 -17.28
N MET A 119 9.15 4.85 -18.17
CA MET A 119 10.47 4.92 -18.77
C MET A 119 10.70 6.16 -19.64
N SER A 120 9.63 6.74 -20.20
CA SER A 120 9.69 7.96 -21.00
C SER A 120 9.71 9.24 -20.19
N ARG A 121 9.41 9.18 -18.88
CA ARG A 121 9.31 10.34 -18.00
C ARG A 121 10.65 10.72 -17.38
N THR A 122 10.86 12.02 -17.23
CA THR A 122 12.06 12.58 -16.58
C THR A 122 12.01 12.43 -15.05
N ASP A 123 10.81 12.36 -14.46
CA ASP A 123 10.59 12.17 -13.02
C ASP A 123 9.51 11.10 -12.79
N ILE A 124 9.92 10.01 -12.16
CA ILE A 124 9.05 8.85 -11.85
C ILE A 124 8.54 8.86 -10.41
N SER A 125 8.81 9.90 -9.65
CA SER A 125 8.49 9.96 -8.21
C SER A 125 7.00 9.91 -7.93
N VAL A 126 6.19 10.61 -8.72
CA VAL A 126 4.73 10.64 -8.58
C VAL A 126 4.11 9.43 -9.29
N PHE A 127 4.45 9.27 -10.55
CA PHE A 127 3.99 8.17 -11.38
C PHE A 127 5.19 7.51 -12.09
N PRO A 128 5.30 6.19 -11.99
CA PRO A 128 4.39 5.26 -11.32
C PRO A 128 4.72 4.98 -9.85
N LEU A 129 5.78 5.58 -9.27
CA LEU A 129 6.32 5.15 -7.97
C LEU A 129 5.38 5.42 -6.79
N ALA A 130 4.94 6.68 -6.58
CA ALA A 130 4.03 6.98 -5.47
C ALA A 130 2.64 6.41 -5.72
N MET A 131 2.16 6.58 -6.93
CA MET A 131 0.88 6.05 -7.40
C MET A 131 1.08 5.41 -8.78
N PRO A 132 0.70 4.16 -9.03
CA PRO A 132 -0.05 3.25 -8.17
C PRO A 132 0.79 2.33 -7.26
N LEU A 133 2.14 2.32 -7.38
CA LEU A 133 2.97 1.28 -6.76
C LEU A 133 2.95 1.30 -5.23
N LEU A 134 3.30 2.44 -4.60
CA LEU A 134 3.35 2.52 -3.13
C LEU A 134 1.97 2.74 -2.51
N ALA A 135 1.22 3.73 -3.00
CA ALA A 135 -0.13 4.04 -2.55
C ALA A 135 -1.17 3.49 -3.53
N GLY A 136 -1.14 2.20 -3.80
CA GLY A 136 -2.12 1.50 -4.61
C GLY A 136 -3.40 1.15 -3.83
N ALA A 137 -4.38 0.57 -4.54
CA ALA A 137 -5.68 0.23 -3.96
C ALA A 137 -5.55 -0.73 -2.75
N GLY A 138 -4.62 -1.67 -2.77
CA GLY A 138 -4.33 -2.58 -1.67
C GLY A 138 -3.84 -1.85 -0.41
N SER A 139 -2.86 -0.95 -0.56
CA SER A 139 -2.28 -0.18 0.55
C SER A 139 -3.30 0.81 1.15
N ILE A 140 -4.10 1.46 0.30
CA ILE A 140 -5.18 2.37 0.74
C ILE A 140 -6.26 1.59 1.50
N SER A 141 -6.71 0.47 0.98
CA SER A 141 -7.70 -0.38 1.67
C SER A 141 -7.16 -0.89 3.00
N ALA A 142 -5.90 -1.33 3.05
CA ALA A 142 -5.26 -1.80 4.26
C ALA A 142 -5.18 -0.70 5.33
N VAL A 143 -4.77 0.54 4.97
CA VAL A 143 -4.70 1.63 5.94
C VAL A 143 -6.05 2.01 6.52
N ILE A 144 -7.09 2.08 5.70
CA ILE A 144 -8.45 2.36 6.16
C ILE A 144 -8.94 1.26 7.12
N LEU A 145 -8.75 0.00 6.77
CA LEU A 145 -9.17 -1.13 7.59
C LEU A 145 -8.45 -1.18 8.93
N LEU A 146 -7.14 -0.96 8.94
CA LEU A 146 -6.33 -0.97 10.16
C LEU A 146 -6.66 0.20 11.08
N THR A 147 -6.84 1.40 10.53
CA THR A 147 -7.11 2.61 11.33
C THR A 147 -8.54 2.63 11.86
N THR A 148 -9.52 2.17 11.08
CA THR A 148 -10.91 2.11 11.52
C THR A 148 -11.14 0.95 12.48
N GLY A 149 -10.51 -0.22 12.25
CA GLY A 149 -10.59 -1.35 13.15
C GLY A 149 -9.90 -1.14 14.51
N ALA A 150 -8.95 -0.21 14.60
CA ALA A 150 -8.30 0.14 15.86
C ALA A 150 -9.13 1.12 16.71
N ARG A 151 -10.13 1.78 16.14
CA ARG A 151 -11.01 2.74 16.82
C ARG A 151 -12.31 2.13 17.35
N THR A 152 -12.64 0.90 16.95
CA THR A 152 -13.79 0.10 17.42
C THR A 152 -13.34 -0.93 18.45
#